data_2d527fc9d9dc4038d64c4573701ff13e
#
_entry.id   2d527fc9d9dc4038d64c4573701ff13e
#
_cell.length_a   1.000
_cell.length_b   1.000
_cell.length_c   1.000
_cell.angle_alpha   90.00
_cell.angle_beta   90.00
_cell.angle_gamma   90.00
#
_symmetry.space_group_name_H-M   'P 1'
#
loop_
_entity.id
_entity.type
_entity.pdbx_description
1 polymer ?
#
loop_
_entity_poly.entity_id
_entity_poly.type
_entity_poly.pdbx_seq_one_letter_code
_entity_poly.pdbx_strand_id
1 'polypeptide(L)'
;MRAIADVDSAAQFAGLGGDSMRQAGCRIYQDYRQMAFMGFEAVLRNLSNVQRNFTIAQKALLLEKPDVLVLIDYPSFNLRIAAFARRHLPEMKIYYYVPPKVWAWKQYRIHKIAALTDAVLGIFPFEPDFYRQFGYTCTYVGNPTMDQIRRWKELSSLHGSSDPPYIAILPGSRRSEISHCLPKMLEAAKRFPDFAIRVAAAPGVDDSFYAKWLPTDVPLTRDTYSLVAHAHAAIVNSGTATLETALLGCPQVAVYHVGCPRLFGLFWRTFFKMRLFTLPNIILGREAIREKLALHFTVDEVAEELSRLLHDEAYRQRMLTDYAEIARLLGDTPAPVNAAKIIVQNINNQHEVTNTW
;
A
#
# COMPACT_ATOMS: atom_id res chain seq x y z
N MET A 1 -3.48 13.74 9.76
CA MET A 1 -3.03 14.92 10.53
C MET A 1 -3.57 16.22 9.93
N ARG A 2 -3.15 16.66 8.72
CA ARG A 2 -3.69 17.91 8.12
C ARG A 2 -5.23 17.92 8.13
N ALA A 3 -5.87 16.86 7.65
CA ALA A 3 -7.33 16.77 7.67
C ALA A 3 -7.95 16.78 9.08
N ILE A 4 -7.25 16.36 10.13
CA ILE A 4 -7.69 16.53 11.52
C ILE A 4 -7.55 18.01 11.92
N ALA A 5 -6.42 18.65 11.62
CA ALA A 5 -6.19 20.06 11.90
C ALA A 5 -7.17 20.99 11.17
N ASP A 6 -7.66 20.58 9.99
CA ASP A 6 -8.69 21.30 9.23
C ASP A 6 -10.08 21.24 9.92
N VAL A 7 -10.35 20.17 10.69
CA VAL A 7 -11.60 19.98 11.45
C VAL A 7 -11.49 20.52 12.87
N ASP A 8 -10.31 20.37 13.49
CA ASP A 8 -9.97 20.85 14.83
C ASP A 8 -8.61 21.54 14.80
N SER A 9 -8.63 22.85 14.75
CA SER A 9 -7.41 23.68 14.69
C SER A 9 -6.59 23.68 15.99
N ALA A 10 -7.17 23.23 17.10
CA ALA A 10 -6.47 23.09 18.38
C ALA A 10 -5.77 21.75 18.54
N ALA A 11 -5.98 20.79 17.61
CA ALA A 11 -5.40 19.47 17.68
C ALA A 11 -3.86 19.50 17.69
N GLN A 12 -3.25 18.82 18.66
CA GLN A 12 -1.80 18.65 18.77
C GLN A 12 -1.41 17.23 18.36
N PHE A 13 -0.25 17.10 17.74
CA PHE A 13 0.20 15.83 17.19
C PHE A 13 1.56 15.42 17.74
N ALA A 14 1.64 14.20 18.23
CA ALA A 14 2.88 13.57 18.65
C ALA A 14 2.93 12.13 18.10
N GLY A 15 4.10 11.61 17.77
CA GLY A 15 4.15 10.25 17.24
C GLY A 15 5.52 9.77 16.78
N LEU A 16 5.49 8.60 16.17
CA LEU A 16 6.63 7.98 15.50
C LEU A 16 6.39 8.10 13.99
N GLY A 17 7.32 8.73 13.27
CA GLY A 17 7.09 9.04 11.87
C GLY A 17 8.30 9.68 11.21
N GLY A 18 8.11 10.42 10.13
CA GLY A 18 9.18 11.02 9.35
C GLY A 18 8.93 12.48 9.00
N ASP A 19 9.65 12.94 7.98
CA ASP A 19 9.70 14.36 7.60
C ASP A 19 8.32 14.93 7.23
N SER A 20 7.48 14.16 6.54
CA SER A 20 6.12 14.61 6.18
C SER A 20 5.23 14.85 7.41
N MET A 21 5.37 14.02 8.46
CA MET A 21 4.65 14.26 9.72
C MET A 21 5.21 15.47 10.46
N ARG A 22 6.53 15.64 10.48
CA ARG A 22 7.20 16.81 11.08
C ARG A 22 6.76 18.11 10.39
N GLN A 23 6.71 18.13 9.05
CA GLN A 23 6.19 19.26 8.26
C GLN A 23 4.70 19.55 8.51
N ALA A 24 3.93 18.55 8.93
CA ALA A 24 2.54 18.70 9.32
C ALA A 24 2.36 19.05 10.83
N GLY A 25 3.43 19.49 11.51
CA GLY A 25 3.37 19.96 12.89
C GLY A 25 3.45 18.86 13.95
N CYS A 26 3.86 17.64 13.60
CA CYS A 26 3.96 16.54 14.57
C CYS A 26 5.28 16.59 15.34
N ARG A 27 5.19 16.45 16.67
CA ARG A 27 6.34 16.15 17.52
C ARG A 27 6.78 14.72 17.28
N ILE A 28 7.96 14.50 16.69
CA ILE A 28 8.47 13.18 16.35
C ILE A 28 9.39 12.67 17.47
N TYR A 29 8.98 11.59 18.13
CA TYR A 29 9.75 10.89 19.16
C TYR A 29 10.76 9.90 18.60
N GLN A 30 10.46 9.31 17.43
CA GLN A 30 11.34 8.36 16.75
C GLN A 30 11.12 8.43 15.25
N ASP A 31 12.22 8.52 14.49
CA ASP A 31 12.16 8.50 13.03
C ASP A 31 11.93 7.07 12.52
N TYR A 32 11.00 6.91 11.55
CA TYR A 32 10.65 5.61 10.99
C TYR A 32 11.84 4.92 10.28
N ARG A 33 12.82 5.67 9.79
CA ARG A 33 14.04 5.13 9.18
C ARG A 33 14.84 4.27 10.16
N GLN A 34 14.75 4.58 11.44
CA GLN A 34 15.36 3.81 12.53
C GLN A 34 14.47 2.65 13.02
N MET A 35 13.22 2.58 12.54
CA MET A 35 12.25 1.53 12.88
C MET A 35 12.09 0.48 11.78
N ALA A 36 12.50 0.77 10.55
CA ALA A 36 12.23 -0.03 9.36
C ALA A 36 13.16 -1.25 9.26
N PHE A 37 12.93 -2.25 10.11
CA PHE A 37 13.55 -3.59 9.96
C PHE A 37 12.55 -4.49 9.26
N MET A 38 12.70 -4.67 7.93
CA MET A 38 11.85 -5.56 7.16
C MET A 38 12.54 -6.89 6.87
N GLY A 39 11.83 -7.98 7.17
CA GLY A 39 12.29 -9.34 7.02
C GLY A 39 12.61 -10.02 8.35
N PHE A 40 12.34 -11.33 8.42
CA PHE A 40 12.51 -12.13 9.64
C PHE A 40 13.96 -12.08 10.17
N GLU A 41 14.93 -12.16 9.26
CA GLU A 41 16.36 -12.12 9.59
C GLU A 41 16.80 -10.74 10.11
N ALA A 42 16.32 -9.66 9.49
CA ALA A 42 16.60 -8.30 9.93
C ALA A 42 15.98 -7.99 11.32
N VAL A 43 14.79 -8.52 11.58
CA VAL A 43 14.14 -8.41 12.90
C VAL A 43 14.92 -9.18 13.96
N LEU A 44 15.39 -10.41 13.66
CA LEU A 44 16.18 -11.20 14.62
C LEU A 44 17.52 -10.54 14.96
N ARG A 45 18.19 -9.95 13.97
CA ARG A 45 19.46 -9.23 14.19
C ARG A 45 19.30 -7.90 14.95
N ASN A 46 18.08 -7.36 15.00
CA ASN A 46 17.79 -6.03 15.57
C ASN A 46 16.76 -6.06 16.69
N LEU A 47 16.65 -7.15 17.46
CA LEU A 47 15.68 -7.28 18.55
C LEU A 47 15.81 -6.17 19.61
N SER A 48 17.03 -5.73 19.91
CA SER A 48 17.30 -4.61 20.83
C SER A 48 16.71 -3.29 20.31
N ASN A 49 16.82 -3.01 19.02
CA ASN A 49 16.24 -1.81 18.41
C ASN A 49 14.71 -1.87 18.39
N VAL A 50 14.13 -3.04 18.12
CA VAL A 50 12.67 -3.23 18.21
C VAL A 50 12.17 -2.95 19.62
N GLN A 51 12.87 -3.48 20.65
CA GLN A 51 12.51 -3.25 22.04
C GLN A 51 12.71 -1.76 22.45
N ARG A 52 13.79 -1.13 22.00
CA ARG A 52 14.03 0.30 22.20
C ARG A 52 12.91 1.16 21.62
N ASN A 53 12.52 0.91 20.37
CA ASN A 53 11.45 1.64 19.71
C ASN A 53 10.11 1.46 20.45
N PHE A 54 9.85 0.26 20.95
CA PHE A 54 8.67 -0.01 21.76
C PHE A 54 8.68 0.81 23.07
N THR A 55 9.81 0.85 23.77
CA THR A 55 9.98 1.64 25.01
C THR A 55 9.82 3.14 24.75
N ILE A 56 10.33 3.65 23.61
CA ILE A 56 10.15 5.06 23.23
C ILE A 56 8.66 5.37 23.02
N ALA A 57 7.93 4.52 22.30
CA ALA A 57 6.51 4.71 22.06
C ALA A 57 5.69 4.67 23.38
N GLN A 58 6.01 3.75 24.28
CA GLN A 58 5.36 3.66 25.60
C GLN A 58 5.61 4.93 26.45
N LYS A 59 6.87 5.40 26.50
CA LYS A 59 7.22 6.63 27.22
C LYS A 59 6.53 7.85 26.62
N ALA A 60 6.47 7.95 25.30
CA ALA A 60 5.76 9.03 24.62
C ALA A 60 4.27 9.04 24.98
N LEU A 61 3.60 7.89 24.95
CA LEU A 61 2.18 7.77 25.33
C LEU A 61 1.93 8.20 26.79
N LEU A 62 2.78 7.77 27.72
CA LEU A 62 2.64 8.15 29.14
C LEU A 62 2.94 9.62 29.39
N LEU A 63 3.83 10.23 28.61
CA LEU A 63 4.18 11.64 28.70
C LEU A 63 3.10 12.54 28.12
N GLU A 64 2.65 12.24 26.89
CA GLU A 64 1.69 13.06 26.16
C GLU A 64 0.25 12.85 26.67
N LYS A 65 -0.08 11.66 27.18
CA LYS A 65 -1.45 11.28 27.60
C LYS A 65 -2.51 11.71 26.59
N PRO A 66 -2.41 11.31 25.33
CA PRO A 66 -3.27 11.82 24.29
C PRO A 66 -4.70 11.33 24.47
N ASP A 67 -5.68 12.10 23.98
CA ASP A 67 -7.08 11.68 23.93
C ASP A 67 -7.28 10.54 22.91
N VAL A 68 -6.45 10.52 21.87
CA VAL A 68 -6.57 9.59 20.74
C VAL A 68 -5.21 9.00 20.35
N LEU A 69 -5.20 7.68 20.15
CA LEU A 69 -4.13 6.96 19.49
C LEU A 69 -4.59 6.48 18.10
N VAL A 70 -3.94 6.96 17.04
CA VAL A 70 -4.18 6.48 15.67
C VAL A 70 -3.07 5.51 15.27
N LEU A 71 -3.44 4.26 15.05
CA LEU A 71 -2.57 3.20 14.56
C LEU A 71 -2.65 3.15 13.03
N ILE A 72 -1.49 3.13 12.36
CA ILE A 72 -1.43 3.04 10.89
C ILE A 72 -0.57 1.85 10.51
N ASP A 73 -1.13 0.87 9.77
CA ASP A 73 -0.43 -0.34 9.33
C ASP A 73 0.42 -1.02 10.45
N TYR A 74 1.57 -1.58 10.15
CA TYR A 74 2.61 -2.14 11.05
C TYR A 74 2.07 -2.98 12.23
N PRO A 75 1.31 -4.05 11.96
CA PRO A 75 0.43 -4.69 12.93
C PRO A 75 1.14 -5.30 14.14
N SER A 76 2.33 -5.85 13.97
CA SER A 76 3.05 -6.51 15.07
C SER A 76 3.49 -5.54 16.16
N PHE A 77 3.84 -4.32 15.77
CA PHE A 77 4.19 -3.24 16.68
C PHE A 77 2.92 -2.57 17.25
N ASN A 78 2.04 -2.14 16.36
CA ASN A 78 0.85 -1.37 16.71
C ASN A 78 -0.10 -2.12 17.65
N LEU A 79 -0.34 -3.42 17.46
CA LEU A 79 -1.17 -4.20 18.38
C LEU A 79 -0.54 -4.40 19.78
N ARG A 80 0.79 -4.32 19.90
CA ARG A 80 1.44 -4.33 21.20
C ARG A 80 1.32 -2.96 21.90
N ILE A 81 1.42 -1.87 21.13
CA ILE A 81 1.22 -0.51 21.64
C ILE A 81 -0.24 -0.32 22.06
N ALA A 82 -1.23 -0.78 21.26
CA ALA A 82 -2.62 -0.74 21.63
C ALA A 82 -2.92 -1.49 22.95
N ALA A 83 -2.34 -2.69 23.12
CA ALA A 83 -2.51 -3.47 24.34
C ALA A 83 -1.87 -2.77 25.57
N PHE A 84 -0.74 -2.08 25.39
CA PHE A 84 -0.13 -1.27 26.44
C PHE A 84 -1.03 -0.07 26.78
N ALA A 85 -1.53 0.62 25.77
CA ALA A 85 -2.39 1.79 25.91
C ALA A 85 -3.69 1.45 26.67
N ARG A 86 -4.38 0.38 26.31
CA ARG A 86 -5.59 -0.08 27.00
C ARG A 86 -5.35 -0.37 28.49
N ARG A 87 -4.16 -0.82 28.86
CA ARG A 87 -3.82 -1.12 30.27
C ARG A 87 -3.49 0.13 31.09
N HIS A 88 -2.84 1.13 30.48
CA HIS A 88 -2.27 2.26 31.23
C HIS A 88 -3.03 3.58 31.00
N LEU A 89 -3.80 3.67 29.91
CA LEU A 89 -4.60 4.83 29.50
C LEU A 89 -5.97 4.33 29.02
N PRO A 90 -6.82 3.79 29.91
CA PRO A 90 -8.07 3.11 29.53
C PRO A 90 -9.09 4.05 28.85
N GLU A 91 -9.08 5.34 29.17
CA GLU A 91 -9.99 6.34 28.60
C GLU A 91 -9.60 6.78 27.19
N MET A 92 -8.33 6.55 26.79
CA MET A 92 -7.81 6.95 25.51
C MET A 92 -8.49 6.15 24.37
N LYS A 93 -8.98 6.85 23.33
CA LYS A 93 -9.57 6.22 22.16
C LYS A 93 -8.49 5.70 21.21
N ILE A 94 -8.71 4.51 20.67
CA ILE A 94 -7.75 3.85 19.76
C ILE A 94 -8.43 3.59 18.42
N TYR A 95 -7.92 4.22 17.37
CA TYR A 95 -8.37 4.04 15.99
C TYR A 95 -7.32 3.28 15.18
N TYR A 96 -7.76 2.30 14.42
CA TYR A 96 -6.88 1.67 13.43
C TYR A 96 -7.23 2.18 12.04
N TYR A 97 -6.46 3.12 11.54
CA TYR A 97 -6.53 3.61 10.17
C TYR A 97 -5.54 2.82 9.30
N VAL A 98 -5.95 2.38 8.11
CA VAL A 98 -5.21 1.43 7.27
C VAL A 98 -4.94 0.14 8.04
N PRO A 99 -5.98 -0.64 8.38
CA PRO A 99 -5.82 -1.85 9.17
C PRO A 99 -4.97 -2.89 8.43
N PRO A 100 -4.36 -3.83 9.17
CA PRO A 100 -3.62 -4.92 8.55
C PRO A 100 -4.50 -5.73 7.60
N LYS A 101 -3.93 -6.19 6.49
CA LYS A 101 -4.62 -7.02 5.49
C LYS A 101 -4.96 -8.40 6.04
N VAL A 102 -5.74 -8.46 7.15
CA VAL A 102 -6.16 -9.71 7.81
C VAL A 102 -7.04 -10.58 6.91
N TRP A 103 -7.67 -10.00 5.93
CA TRP A 103 -8.41 -10.71 4.88
C TRP A 103 -7.49 -11.55 3.97
N ALA A 104 -6.23 -11.16 3.81
CA ALA A 104 -5.23 -11.91 3.03
C ALA A 104 -4.49 -12.94 3.88
N TRP A 105 -4.11 -12.59 5.12
CA TRP A 105 -3.25 -13.43 5.97
C TRP A 105 -3.44 -13.15 7.46
N LYS A 106 -3.27 -14.18 8.29
CA LYS A 106 -3.39 -14.10 9.75
C LYS A 106 -4.75 -13.55 10.21
N GLN A 107 -5.83 -14.09 9.66
CA GLN A 107 -7.22 -13.69 9.98
C GLN A 107 -7.52 -13.66 11.48
N TYR A 108 -6.89 -14.55 12.29
CA TYR A 108 -7.06 -14.58 13.75
C TYR A 108 -6.75 -13.23 14.43
N ARG A 109 -5.97 -12.35 13.79
CA ARG A 109 -5.67 -11.02 14.32
C ARG A 109 -6.90 -10.11 14.39
N ILE A 110 -7.96 -10.42 13.67
CA ILE A 110 -9.19 -9.62 13.66
C ILE A 110 -9.78 -9.48 15.06
N HIS A 111 -9.78 -10.57 15.83
CA HIS A 111 -10.27 -10.58 17.22
C HIS A 111 -9.44 -9.67 18.12
N LYS A 112 -8.11 -9.67 17.93
CA LYS A 112 -7.23 -8.80 18.69
C LYS A 112 -7.36 -7.33 18.30
N ILE A 113 -7.56 -7.03 17.01
CA ILE A 113 -7.82 -5.68 16.53
C ILE A 113 -9.13 -5.17 17.16
N ALA A 114 -10.21 -5.92 17.05
CA ALA A 114 -11.51 -5.54 17.58
C ALA A 114 -11.50 -5.35 19.11
N ALA A 115 -10.77 -6.18 19.85
CA ALA A 115 -10.67 -6.07 21.30
C ALA A 115 -9.83 -4.88 21.80
N LEU A 116 -8.95 -4.34 20.95
CA LEU A 116 -8.00 -3.29 21.34
C LEU A 116 -8.35 -1.91 20.77
N THR A 117 -9.24 -1.84 19.78
CA THR A 117 -9.57 -0.58 19.09
C THR A 117 -11.03 -0.17 19.28
N ASP A 118 -11.29 1.11 19.33
CA ASP A 118 -12.65 1.65 19.39
C ASP A 118 -13.29 1.72 18.01
N ALA A 119 -12.46 1.92 16.97
CA ALA A 119 -12.93 1.87 15.58
C ALA A 119 -11.82 1.38 14.63
N VAL A 120 -12.24 0.71 13.57
CA VAL A 120 -11.39 0.28 12.45
C VAL A 120 -11.81 1.05 11.21
N LEU A 121 -10.89 1.80 10.63
CA LEU A 121 -11.08 2.65 9.46
C LEU A 121 -10.41 1.99 8.26
N GLY A 122 -11.20 1.21 7.51
CA GLY A 122 -10.76 0.44 6.36
C GLY A 122 -10.56 1.30 5.11
N ILE A 123 -9.65 0.86 4.25
CA ILE A 123 -9.30 1.56 3.01
C ILE A 123 -9.69 0.77 1.74
N PHE A 124 -10.30 -0.39 1.90
CA PHE A 124 -10.86 -1.16 0.79
C PHE A 124 -12.36 -1.38 0.97
N PRO A 125 -13.16 -1.27 -0.11
CA PRO A 125 -14.63 -1.30 -0.03
C PRO A 125 -15.20 -2.63 0.46
N PHE A 126 -14.45 -3.73 0.36
CA PHE A 126 -14.83 -5.06 0.83
C PHE A 126 -14.50 -5.31 2.33
N GLU A 127 -13.70 -4.46 2.97
CA GLU A 127 -13.28 -4.65 4.36
C GLU A 127 -14.45 -4.61 5.35
N PRO A 128 -15.45 -3.71 5.23
CA PRO A 128 -16.63 -3.74 6.10
C PRO A 128 -17.35 -5.09 6.11
N ASP A 129 -17.58 -5.68 4.94
CA ASP A 129 -18.24 -6.99 4.82
C ASP A 129 -17.38 -8.12 5.37
N PHE A 130 -16.07 -8.03 5.15
CA PHE A 130 -15.13 -8.99 5.73
C PHE A 130 -15.14 -8.95 7.27
N TYR A 131 -15.08 -7.77 7.89
CA TYR A 131 -15.12 -7.64 9.35
C TYR A 131 -16.48 -8.08 9.93
N ARG A 132 -17.58 -7.79 9.24
CA ARG A 132 -18.94 -8.21 9.62
C ARG A 132 -19.10 -9.73 9.73
N GLN A 133 -18.41 -10.51 8.88
CA GLN A 133 -18.40 -11.99 8.97
C GLN A 133 -17.87 -12.53 10.31
N PHE A 134 -17.08 -11.73 11.03
CA PHE A 134 -16.56 -12.05 12.35
C PHE A 134 -17.29 -11.32 13.49
N GLY A 135 -18.41 -10.66 13.20
CA GLY A 135 -19.19 -9.91 14.19
C GLY A 135 -18.59 -8.56 14.58
N TYR A 136 -17.66 -8.00 13.76
CA TYR A 136 -17.00 -6.72 14.03
C TYR A 136 -17.35 -5.66 13.01
N THR A 137 -17.25 -4.40 13.42
CA THR A 137 -17.48 -3.24 12.56
C THR A 137 -16.17 -2.70 12.01
N CYS A 138 -16.17 -2.42 10.72
CA CYS A 138 -15.13 -1.66 10.03
C CYS A 138 -15.82 -0.60 9.17
N THR A 139 -15.37 0.63 9.23
CA THR A 139 -15.90 1.71 8.40
C THR A 139 -14.98 1.96 7.22
N TYR A 140 -15.51 1.86 6.01
CA TYR A 140 -14.77 2.25 4.81
C TYR A 140 -14.69 3.77 4.75
N VAL A 141 -13.48 4.32 4.70
CA VAL A 141 -13.25 5.77 4.72
C VAL A 141 -12.78 6.34 3.38
N GLY A 142 -12.64 5.51 2.36
CA GLY A 142 -12.01 5.85 1.09
C GLY A 142 -10.61 5.23 0.96
N ASN A 143 -9.95 5.43 -0.17
CA ASN A 143 -8.65 4.83 -0.45
C ASN A 143 -7.55 5.88 -0.67
N PRO A 144 -6.48 5.91 0.16
CA PRO A 144 -5.41 6.91 0.04
C PRO A 144 -4.68 6.90 -1.31
N THR A 145 -4.59 5.73 -1.97
CA THR A 145 -3.97 5.63 -3.29
C THR A 145 -4.81 6.37 -4.34
N MET A 146 -6.14 6.24 -4.26
CA MET A 146 -7.06 6.98 -5.13
C MET A 146 -6.91 8.49 -4.95
N ASP A 147 -6.80 8.96 -3.70
CA ASP A 147 -6.60 10.38 -3.39
C ASP A 147 -5.29 10.92 -3.96
N GLN A 148 -4.20 10.15 -3.85
CA GLN A 148 -2.89 10.52 -4.40
C GLN A 148 -2.93 10.61 -5.93
N ILE A 149 -3.53 9.63 -6.60
CA ILE A 149 -3.66 9.61 -8.07
C ILE A 149 -4.53 10.77 -8.55
N ARG A 150 -5.65 11.06 -7.88
CA ARG A 150 -6.50 12.19 -8.21
C ARG A 150 -5.74 13.50 -8.10
N ARG A 151 -5.07 13.74 -6.98
CA ARG A 151 -4.26 14.93 -6.77
C ARG A 151 -3.15 15.07 -7.81
N TRP A 152 -2.52 13.96 -8.17
CA TRP A 152 -1.51 13.97 -9.23
C TRP A 152 -2.12 14.36 -10.59
N LYS A 153 -3.28 13.80 -10.96
CA LYS A 153 -4.00 14.13 -12.20
C LYS A 153 -4.41 15.62 -12.26
N GLU A 154 -4.83 16.19 -11.13
CA GLU A 154 -5.19 17.61 -11.03
C GLU A 154 -3.98 18.53 -11.22
N LEU A 155 -2.81 18.12 -10.74
CA LEU A 155 -1.56 18.92 -10.83
C LEU A 155 -0.78 18.69 -12.13
N SER A 156 -1.00 17.57 -12.78
CA SER A 156 -0.30 17.18 -14.00
C SER A 156 -1.07 17.68 -15.22
N SER A 157 -0.44 18.49 -16.04
CA SER A 157 -0.95 18.77 -17.39
C SER A 157 -0.79 17.46 -18.18
N LEU A 158 -1.83 16.66 -18.27
CA LEU A 158 -1.85 15.43 -19.08
C LEU A 158 -1.88 15.83 -20.58
N HIS A 159 -0.78 16.37 -21.07
CA HIS A 159 -0.55 16.52 -22.50
C HIS A 159 -0.20 15.13 -23.02
N GLY A 160 -0.85 14.71 -24.08
CA GLY A 160 -0.52 13.44 -24.76
C GLY A 160 0.99 13.42 -25.03
N SER A 161 1.66 12.35 -24.64
CA SER A 161 3.08 12.20 -24.92
C SER A 161 3.29 12.09 -26.41
N SER A 162 4.13 12.93 -26.98
CA SER A 162 4.62 12.79 -28.36
C SER A 162 5.75 11.75 -28.47
N ASP A 163 6.09 11.11 -27.37
CA ASP A 163 7.13 10.08 -27.32
C ASP A 163 6.71 8.79 -28.04
N PRO A 164 7.67 8.04 -28.60
CA PRO A 164 7.41 6.70 -29.09
C PRO A 164 6.74 5.82 -28.03
N PRO A 165 5.87 4.87 -28.43
CA PRO A 165 5.22 3.99 -27.48
C PRO A 165 6.26 3.18 -26.69
N TYR A 166 6.01 2.99 -25.40
CA TYR A 166 6.96 2.30 -24.52
C TYR A 166 6.27 1.37 -23.51
N ILE A 167 7.06 0.40 -23.04
CA ILE A 167 6.71 -0.50 -21.96
C ILE A 167 7.32 0.04 -20.65
N ALA A 168 6.47 0.26 -19.64
CA ALA A 168 6.93 0.63 -18.32
C ALA A 168 7.26 -0.63 -17.49
N ILE A 169 8.40 -0.60 -16.80
CA ILE A 169 8.83 -1.68 -15.89
C ILE A 169 8.90 -1.14 -14.46
N LEU A 170 8.09 -1.73 -13.57
CA LEU A 170 8.06 -1.43 -12.14
C LEU A 170 8.58 -2.64 -11.35
N PRO A 171 9.90 -2.75 -11.12
CA PRO A 171 10.52 -4.00 -10.65
C PRO A 171 10.36 -4.24 -9.15
N GLY A 172 9.77 -3.32 -8.41
CA GLY A 172 9.53 -3.39 -6.98
C GLY A 172 10.20 -2.28 -6.18
N SER A 173 9.94 -2.27 -4.88
CA SER A 173 10.39 -1.21 -3.96
C SER A 173 11.64 -1.60 -3.15
N ARG A 174 12.06 -2.86 -3.18
CA ARG A 174 13.17 -3.40 -2.39
C ARG A 174 14.28 -3.94 -3.29
N ARG A 175 15.52 -3.83 -2.83
CA ARG A 175 16.70 -4.37 -3.55
C ARG A 175 16.53 -5.85 -3.90
N SER A 176 15.97 -6.67 -3.01
CA SER A 176 15.71 -8.09 -3.27
C SER A 176 14.66 -8.32 -4.36
N GLU A 177 13.59 -7.53 -4.39
CA GLU A 177 12.57 -7.58 -5.44
C GLU A 177 13.18 -7.21 -6.79
N ILE A 178 13.86 -6.05 -6.85
CA ILE A 178 14.50 -5.52 -8.05
C ILE A 178 15.50 -6.53 -8.63
N SER A 179 16.38 -7.10 -7.79
CA SER A 179 17.42 -8.04 -8.25
C SER A 179 16.85 -9.33 -8.87
N HIS A 180 15.68 -9.77 -8.43
CA HIS A 180 15.06 -11.00 -8.93
C HIS A 180 14.07 -10.74 -10.08
N CYS A 181 13.41 -9.58 -10.08
CA CYS A 181 12.35 -9.29 -11.05
C CYS A 181 12.89 -8.56 -12.28
N LEU A 182 13.71 -7.52 -12.10
CA LEU A 182 14.15 -6.65 -13.19
C LEU A 182 14.80 -7.39 -14.37
N PRO A 183 15.71 -8.36 -14.18
CA PRO A 183 16.35 -9.06 -15.30
C PRO A 183 15.32 -9.76 -16.21
N LYS A 184 14.37 -10.48 -15.62
CA LYS A 184 13.35 -11.22 -16.37
C LYS A 184 12.34 -10.27 -17.05
N MET A 185 11.97 -9.17 -16.38
CA MET A 185 11.08 -8.17 -16.95
C MET A 185 11.71 -7.50 -18.18
N LEU A 186 13.00 -7.15 -18.09
CA LEU A 186 13.75 -6.59 -19.22
C LEU A 186 13.85 -7.58 -20.38
N GLU A 187 14.14 -8.85 -20.10
CA GLU A 187 14.26 -9.89 -21.12
C GLU A 187 12.91 -10.13 -21.84
N ALA A 188 11.79 -10.11 -21.11
CA ALA A 188 10.46 -10.20 -21.70
C ALA A 188 10.13 -8.98 -22.56
N ALA A 189 10.41 -7.76 -22.06
CA ALA A 189 10.13 -6.53 -22.80
C ALA A 189 10.98 -6.38 -24.08
N LYS A 190 12.24 -6.82 -24.08
CA LYS A 190 13.14 -6.81 -25.25
C LYS A 190 12.65 -7.63 -26.44
N ARG A 191 11.66 -8.51 -26.26
CA ARG A 191 11.04 -9.24 -27.37
C ARG A 191 10.16 -8.37 -28.27
N PHE A 192 9.90 -7.12 -27.86
CA PHE A 192 9.03 -6.18 -28.58
C PHE A 192 9.85 -4.92 -28.96
N PRO A 193 10.67 -5.01 -30.02
CA PRO A 193 11.61 -3.94 -30.38
C PRO A 193 10.92 -2.65 -30.87
N ASP A 194 9.64 -2.73 -31.26
CA ASP A 194 8.84 -1.57 -31.66
C ASP A 194 8.44 -0.68 -30.47
N PHE A 195 8.65 -1.14 -29.25
CA PHE A 195 8.34 -0.41 -28.02
C PHE A 195 9.63 -0.10 -27.26
N ALA A 196 9.85 1.17 -26.94
CA ALA A 196 10.91 1.55 -26.03
C ALA A 196 10.68 0.95 -24.64
N ILE A 197 11.74 0.80 -23.84
CA ILE A 197 11.63 0.31 -22.46
C ILE A 197 12.01 1.46 -21.51
N ARG A 198 11.22 1.67 -20.47
CA ARG A 198 11.51 2.63 -19.40
C ARG A 198 11.29 1.99 -18.03
N VAL A 199 12.16 2.29 -17.06
CA VAL A 199 12.16 1.62 -15.74
C VAL A 199 11.88 2.64 -14.63
N ALA A 200 11.00 2.28 -13.69
CA ALA A 200 10.77 3.04 -12.47
C ALA A 200 11.83 2.74 -11.41
N ALA A 201 12.46 3.77 -10.86
CA ALA A 201 13.35 3.68 -9.72
C ALA A 201 12.58 3.81 -8.40
N ALA A 202 12.81 2.88 -7.48
CA ALA A 202 12.27 2.97 -6.12
C ALA A 202 12.93 4.14 -5.35
N PRO A 203 12.16 4.94 -4.58
CA PRO A 203 12.69 6.13 -3.90
C PRO A 203 13.87 5.86 -2.94
N GLY A 204 13.92 4.68 -2.34
CA GLY A 204 14.95 4.29 -1.37
C GLY A 204 16.12 3.48 -1.96
N VAL A 205 16.25 3.39 -3.28
CA VAL A 205 17.29 2.59 -3.95
C VAL A 205 18.10 3.48 -4.89
N ASP A 206 19.42 3.42 -4.76
CA ASP A 206 20.35 4.21 -5.58
C ASP A 206 20.36 3.74 -7.04
N ASP A 207 20.53 4.66 -7.96
CA ASP A 207 20.56 4.37 -9.40
C ASP A 207 21.70 3.40 -9.77
N SER A 208 22.84 3.49 -9.07
CA SER A 208 23.96 2.55 -9.22
C SER A 208 23.60 1.08 -8.97
N PHE A 209 22.54 0.84 -8.17
CA PHE A 209 22.05 -0.52 -7.94
C PHE A 209 21.42 -1.12 -9.20
N TYR A 210 20.69 -0.29 -9.97
CA TYR A 210 20.04 -0.69 -11.22
C TYR A 210 21.03 -0.89 -12.36
N ALA A 211 22.15 -0.16 -12.37
CA ALA A 211 23.18 -0.22 -13.42
C ALA A 211 23.73 -1.63 -13.67
N LYS A 212 23.54 -2.56 -12.74
CA LYS A 212 23.93 -3.97 -12.90
C LYS A 212 23.14 -4.71 -13.99
N TRP A 213 21.93 -4.26 -14.28
CA TRP A 213 20.99 -4.94 -15.20
C TRP A 213 20.50 -4.03 -16.33
N LEU A 214 20.50 -2.71 -16.10
CA LEU A 214 20.01 -1.76 -17.08
C LEU A 214 21.03 -1.54 -18.21
N PRO A 215 20.61 -1.77 -19.47
CA PRO A 215 21.34 -1.24 -20.61
C PRO A 215 21.42 0.29 -20.55
N THR A 216 22.48 0.85 -21.16
CA THR A 216 22.74 2.31 -21.14
C THR A 216 21.68 3.13 -21.86
N ASP A 217 20.95 2.53 -22.77
CA ASP A 217 19.87 3.11 -23.56
C ASP A 217 18.50 3.01 -22.91
N VAL A 218 18.37 2.34 -21.76
CA VAL A 218 17.11 2.19 -21.04
C VAL A 218 17.01 3.26 -19.92
N PRO A 219 16.10 4.26 -20.04
CA PRO A 219 15.92 5.30 -19.05
C PRO A 219 15.41 4.77 -17.71
N LEU A 220 15.99 5.30 -16.63
CA LEU A 220 15.55 5.11 -15.26
C LEU A 220 14.92 6.40 -14.75
N THR A 221 13.68 6.36 -14.25
CA THR A 221 12.97 7.55 -13.74
C THR A 221 12.41 7.34 -12.34
N ARG A 222 12.32 8.42 -11.57
CA ARG A 222 11.67 8.44 -10.24
C ARG A 222 10.25 8.97 -10.29
N ASP A 223 9.83 9.57 -11.40
CA ASP A 223 8.44 9.97 -11.63
C ASP A 223 7.63 8.77 -12.16
N THR A 224 7.28 7.90 -11.22
CA THR A 224 6.56 6.66 -11.52
C THR A 224 5.16 6.93 -12.09
N TYR A 225 4.47 7.96 -11.62
CA TYR A 225 3.11 8.22 -12.07
C TYR A 225 3.08 8.73 -13.51
N SER A 226 3.95 9.65 -13.87
CA SER A 226 4.10 10.10 -15.25
C SER A 226 4.55 8.95 -16.16
N LEU A 227 5.52 8.15 -15.71
CA LEU A 227 5.96 6.96 -16.44
C LEU A 227 4.81 6.02 -16.78
N VAL A 228 3.96 5.71 -15.80
CA VAL A 228 2.87 4.75 -15.96
C VAL A 228 1.72 5.34 -16.78
N ALA A 229 1.35 6.60 -16.51
CA ALA A 229 0.21 7.25 -17.18
C ALA A 229 0.38 7.38 -18.70
N HIS A 230 1.61 7.43 -19.20
CA HIS A 230 1.91 7.56 -20.62
C HIS A 230 2.44 6.26 -21.26
N ALA A 231 2.55 5.17 -20.48
CA ALA A 231 3.00 3.88 -21.00
C ALA A 231 1.93 3.19 -21.83
N HIS A 232 2.34 2.48 -22.88
CA HIS A 232 1.45 1.66 -23.68
C HIS A 232 1.01 0.40 -22.93
N ALA A 233 1.94 -0.22 -22.18
CA ALA A 233 1.68 -1.32 -21.25
C ALA A 233 2.72 -1.32 -20.13
N ALA A 234 2.46 -2.04 -19.03
CA ALA A 234 3.37 -2.14 -17.92
C ALA A 234 3.60 -3.58 -17.45
N ILE A 235 4.84 -3.89 -17.02
CA ILE A 235 5.17 -5.08 -16.25
C ILE A 235 5.40 -4.62 -14.80
N VAL A 236 4.57 -5.10 -13.87
CA VAL A 236 4.52 -4.56 -12.51
C VAL A 236 4.79 -5.64 -11.48
N ASN A 237 5.83 -5.46 -10.65
CA ASN A 237 6.00 -6.31 -9.47
C ASN A 237 4.85 -6.09 -8.49
N SER A 238 4.20 -7.18 -8.08
CA SER A 238 2.95 -7.14 -7.32
C SER A 238 3.12 -6.41 -5.97
N GLY A 239 2.21 -5.48 -5.72
CA GLY A 239 2.15 -4.63 -4.54
C GLY A 239 1.11 -3.53 -4.76
N THR A 240 1.23 -2.42 -4.06
CA THR A 240 0.39 -1.23 -4.24
C THR A 240 0.50 -0.67 -5.66
N ALA A 241 1.67 -0.82 -6.30
CA ALA A 241 1.92 -0.38 -7.67
C ALA A 241 0.93 -0.94 -8.70
N THR A 242 0.39 -2.16 -8.50
CA THR A 242 -0.62 -2.72 -9.41
C THR A 242 -1.94 -1.93 -9.36
N LEU A 243 -2.33 -1.44 -8.19
CA LEU A 243 -3.49 -0.59 -8.04
C LEU A 243 -3.24 0.82 -8.62
N GLU A 244 -2.07 1.38 -8.33
CA GLU A 244 -1.65 2.67 -8.91
C GLU A 244 -1.66 2.64 -10.43
N THR A 245 -1.10 1.57 -11.03
CA THR A 245 -1.07 1.35 -12.48
C THR A 245 -2.49 1.25 -13.07
N ALA A 246 -3.38 0.52 -12.41
CA ALA A 246 -4.77 0.42 -12.83
C ALA A 246 -5.50 1.77 -12.77
N LEU A 247 -5.32 2.54 -11.70
CA LEU A 247 -5.95 3.87 -11.51
C LEU A 247 -5.38 4.94 -12.46
N LEU A 248 -4.14 4.75 -12.92
CA LEU A 248 -3.53 5.57 -13.98
C LEU A 248 -3.98 5.17 -15.39
N GLY A 249 -4.68 4.03 -15.53
CA GLY A 249 -5.24 3.58 -16.80
C GLY A 249 -4.24 2.85 -17.71
N CYS A 250 -3.16 2.31 -17.17
CA CYS A 250 -2.17 1.57 -17.95
C CYS A 250 -2.41 0.06 -17.90
N PRO A 251 -2.64 -0.61 -19.04
CA PRO A 251 -2.73 -2.07 -19.11
C PRO A 251 -1.46 -2.73 -18.57
N GLN A 252 -1.62 -3.79 -17.77
CA GLN A 252 -0.48 -4.36 -17.06
C GLN A 252 -0.53 -5.87 -16.91
N VAL A 253 0.65 -6.49 -16.78
CA VAL A 253 0.84 -7.82 -16.25
C VAL A 253 1.51 -7.73 -14.88
N ALA A 254 0.96 -8.40 -13.89
CA ALA A 254 1.53 -8.45 -12.56
C ALA A 254 2.48 -9.64 -12.41
N VAL A 255 3.66 -9.41 -11.86
CA VAL A 255 4.65 -10.47 -11.59
C VAL A 255 5.02 -10.50 -10.11
N TYR A 256 5.43 -11.66 -9.60
CA TYR A 256 5.95 -11.77 -8.25
C TYR A 256 6.96 -12.91 -8.13
N HIS A 257 8.17 -12.59 -7.68
CA HIS A 257 9.21 -13.57 -7.42
C HIS A 257 9.08 -14.19 -6.03
N VAL A 258 9.26 -15.49 -5.95
CA VAL A 258 9.30 -16.25 -4.68
C VAL A 258 10.55 -17.12 -4.65
N GLY A 259 11.33 -17.03 -3.57
CA GLY A 259 12.62 -17.73 -3.43
C GLY A 259 12.53 -19.25 -3.51
N CYS A 260 11.41 -19.86 -3.07
CA CYS A 260 11.17 -21.31 -3.14
C CYS A 260 9.79 -21.58 -3.76
N PRO A 261 9.65 -21.52 -5.10
CA PRO A 261 8.35 -21.56 -5.77
C PRO A 261 7.51 -22.80 -5.49
N ARG A 262 8.14 -24.01 -5.40
CA ARG A 262 7.44 -25.28 -5.13
C ARG A 262 6.84 -25.32 -3.72
N LEU A 263 7.61 -24.85 -2.72
CA LEU A 263 7.14 -24.74 -1.34
C LEU A 263 6.08 -23.65 -1.18
N PHE A 264 6.21 -22.56 -1.92
CA PHE A 264 5.25 -21.46 -1.92
C PHE A 264 3.86 -21.94 -2.39
N GLY A 265 3.78 -22.73 -3.46
CA GLY A 265 2.50 -23.27 -3.96
C GLY A 265 1.75 -24.11 -2.91
N LEU A 266 2.48 -24.96 -2.17
CA LEU A 266 1.93 -25.74 -1.08
C LEU A 266 1.51 -24.86 0.10
N PHE A 267 2.38 -23.94 0.51
CA PHE A 267 2.14 -22.98 1.60
C PHE A 267 0.96 -22.06 1.27
N TRP A 268 0.91 -21.54 0.03
CA TRP A 268 -0.16 -20.67 -0.45
C TRP A 268 -1.53 -21.37 -0.34
N ARG A 269 -1.65 -22.58 -0.86
CA ARG A 269 -2.90 -23.36 -0.79
C ARG A 269 -3.36 -23.65 0.63
N THR A 270 -2.42 -23.77 1.58
CA THR A 270 -2.72 -24.13 2.98
C THR A 270 -3.05 -22.91 3.84
N PHE A 271 -2.36 -21.80 3.65
CA PHE A 271 -2.41 -20.64 4.54
C PHE A 271 -3.15 -19.42 3.96
N PHE A 272 -3.23 -19.32 2.64
CA PHE A 272 -3.94 -18.22 1.99
C PHE A 272 -5.28 -18.73 1.44
N LYS A 273 -6.37 -18.22 1.99
CA LYS A 273 -7.73 -18.56 1.53
C LYS A 273 -8.12 -17.86 0.23
N MET A 274 -7.31 -16.93 -0.24
CA MET A 274 -7.58 -16.12 -1.44
C MET A 274 -6.92 -16.73 -2.66
N ARG A 275 -7.68 -16.77 -3.77
CA ARG A 275 -7.18 -17.17 -5.10
C ARG A 275 -6.51 -16.02 -5.86
N LEU A 276 -6.80 -14.78 -5.48
CA LEU A 276 -6.34 -13.54 -6.10
C LEU A 276 -5.25 -12.91 -5.25
N PHE A 277 -4.24 -12.34 -5.88
CA PHE A 277 -3.05 -11.83 -5.21
C PHE A 277 -2.90 -10.31 -5.31
N THR A 278 -3.24 -9.73 -6.47
CA THR A 278 -3.12 -8.30 -6.72
C THR A 278 -4.32 -7.52 -6.20
N LEU A 279 -4.11 -6.27 -5.81
CA LEU A 279 -5.19 -5.41 -5.32
C LEU A 279 -6.31 -5.20 -6.34
N PRO A 280 -6.05 -4.95 -7.64
CA PRO A 280 -7.10 -4.87 -8.65
C PRO A 280 -8.02 -6.09 -8.66
N ASN A 281 -7.45 -7.29 -8.72
CA ASN A 281 -8.22 -8.53 -8.75
C ASN A 281 -9.01 -8.76 -7.46
N ILE A 282 -8.42 -8.43 -6.31
CA ILE A 282 -9.05 -8.57 -5.00
C ILE A 282 -10.24 -7.60 -4.86
N ILE A 283 -10.09 -6.34 -5.29
CA ILE A 283 -11.15 -5.33 -5.22
C ILE A 283 -12.34 -5.73 -6.09
N LEU A 284 -12.09 -6.29 -7.28
CA LEU A 284 -13.15 -6.76 -8.19
C LEU A 284 -13.72 -8.13 -7.80
N GLY A 285 -12.99 -8.91 -6.99
CA GLY A 285 -13.36 -10.31 -6.71
C GLY A 285 -13.18 -11.26 -7.91
N ARG A 286 -12.53 -10.80 -8.98
CA ARG A 286 -12.27 -11.56 -10.22
C ARG A 286 -10.94 -11.14 -10.84
N GLU A 287 -10.48 -11.93 -11.83
CA GLU A 287 -9.25 -11.65 -12.56
C GLU A 287 -9.48 -10.52 -13.58
N ALA A 288 -8.95 -9.33 -13.30
CA ALA A 288 -8.88 -8.20 -14.23
C ALA A 288 -7.49 -8.10 -14.88
N ILE A 289 -6.45 -8.48 -14.16
CA ILE A 289 -5.07 -8.50 -14.62
C ILE A 289 -4.46 -9.88 -14.41
N ARG A 290 -3.64 -10.34 -15.33
CA ARG A 290 -2.92 -11.62 -15.20
C ARG A 290 -1.84 -11.54 -14.15
N GLU A 291 -1.77 -12.58 -13.31
CA GLU A 291 -0.82 -12.71 -12.21
C GLU A 291 0.19 -13.82 -12.51
N LYS A 292 1.40 -13.44 -12.91
CA LYS A 292 2.51 -14.36 -13.19
C LYS A 292 3.37 -14.53 -11.93
N LEU A 293 2.94 -15.44 -11.06
CA LEU A 293 3.50 -15.62 -9.72
C LEU A 293 4.37 -16.86 -9.63
N ALA A 294 5.45 -16.79 -8.86
CA ALA A 294 6.28 -17.94 -8.49
C ALA A 294 6.78 -18.76 -9.69
N LEU A 295 6.20 -19.96 -9.94
CA LEU A 295 6.56 -20.84 -11.06
C LEU A 295 6.17 -20.25 -12.41
N HIS A 296 5.10 -19.47 -12.47
CA HIS A 296 4.60 -18.79 -13.67
C HIS A 296 5.30 -17.47 -13.95
N PHE A 297 6.21 -17.02 -13.12
CA PHE A 297 7.06 -15.88 -13.42
C PHE A 297 8.26 -16.30 -14.27
N THR A 298 8.00 -16.63 -15.51
CA THR A 298 8.99 -16.92 -16.55
C THR A 298 9.00 -15.81 -17.60
N VAL A 299 10.09 -15.68 -18.33
CA VAL A 299 10.20 -14.70 -19.43
C VAL A 299 9.15 -14.97 -20.50
N ASP A 300 8.92 -16.23 -20.85
CA ASP A 300 7.96 -16.63 -21.89
C ASP A 300 6.53 -16.29 -21.52
N GLU A 301 6.09 -16.63 -20.30
CA GLU A 301 4.72 -16.33 -19.85
C GLU A 301 4.45 -14.83 -19.70
N VAL A 302 5.47 -14.05 -19.28
CA VAL A 302 5.37 -12.59 -19.20
C VAL A 302 5.32 -11.98 -20.61
N ALA A 303 6.14 -12.46 -21.53
CA ALA A 303 6.15 -11.97 -22.92
C ALA A 303 4.85 -12.34 -23.67
N GLU A 304 4.30 -13.54 -23.43
CA GLU A 304 3.00 -13.93 -23.99
C GLU A 304 1.89 -12.97 -23.55
N GLU A 305 1.80 -12.67 -22.27
CA GLU A 305 0.80 -11.74 -21.75
C GLU A 305 1.05 -10.32 -22.24
N LEU A 306 2.31 -9.89 -22.28
CA LEU A 306 2.69 -8.58 -22.78
C LEU A 306 2.32 -8.43 -24.27
N SER A 307 2.49 -9.48 -25.10
CA SER A 307 2.05 -9.49 -26.49
C SER A 307 0.56 -9.20 -26.64
N ARG A 308 -0.28 -9.78 -25.79
CA ARG A 308 -1.73 -9.50 -25.77
C ARG A 308 -2.01 -8.06 -25.36
N LEU A 309 -1.30 -7.54 -24.35
CA LEU A 309 -1.44 -6.16 -23.91
C LEU A 309 -1.00 -5.15 -24.99
N LEU A 310 -0.06 -5.52 -25.86
CA LEU A 310 0.47 -4.64 -26.89
C LEU A 310 -0.36 -4.67 -28.20
N HIS A 311 -0.98 -5.80 -28.54
CA HIS A 311 -1.54 -6.02 -29.88
C HIS A 311 -3.02 -6.42 -29.91
N ASP A 312 -3.66 -6.84 -28.78
CA ASP A 312 -5.08 -7.18 -28.70
C ASP A 312 -5.88 -6.01 -28.10
N GLU A 313 -6.41 -5.15 -28.97
CA GLU A 313 -7.17 -3.98 -28.54
C GLU A 313 -8.43 -4.35 -27.74
N ALA A 314 -9.11 -5.44 -28.10
CA ALA A 314 -10.30 -5.89 -27.38
C ALA A 314 -9.94 -6.36 -25.94
N TYR A 315 -8.78 -7.00 -25.79
CA TYR A 315 -8.26 -7.40 -24.48
C TYR A 315 -7.90 -6.18 -23.63
N ARG A 316 -7.22 -5.21 -24.21
CA ARG A 316 -6.87 -3.94 -23.55
C ARG A 316 -8.11 -3.21 -23.06
N GLN A 317 -9.11 -3.08 -23.93
CA GLN A 317 -10.35 -2.35 -23.61
C GLN A 317 -11.14 -3.03 -22.48
N ARG A 318 -11.18 -4.36 -22.42
CA ARG A 318 -11.78 -5.07 -21.26
C ARG A 318 -11.05 -4.73 -19.97
N MET A 319 -9.71 -4.74 -19.97
CA MET A 319 -8.91 -4.39 -18.80
C MET A 319 -9.15 -2.94 -18.34
N LEU A 320 -9.24 -1.99 -19.28
CA LEU A 320 -9.56 -0.59 -18.96
C LEU A 320 -10.97 -0.42 -18.40
N THR A 321 -11.94 -1.21 -18.87
CA THR A 321 -13.29 -1.26 -18.32
C THR A 321 -13.26 -1.76 -16.86
N ASP A 322 -12.48 -2.80 -16.57
CA ASP A 322 -12.26 -3.31 -15.23
C ASP A 322 -11.62 -2.25 -14.33
N TYR A 323 -10.68 -1.46 -14.85
CA TYR A 323 -10.06 -0.36 -14.10
C TYR A 323 -11.05 0.77 -13.77
N ALA A 324 -11.93 1.10 -14.69
CA ALA A 324 -13.02 2.06 -14.43
C ALA A 324 -13.97 1.55 -13.33
N GLU A 325 -14.26 0.25 -13.32
CA GLU A 325 -15.05 -0.37 -12.25
C GLU A 325 -14.31 -0.32 -10.89
N ILE A 326 -13.00 -0.59 -10.85
CA ILE A 326 -12.18 -0.45 -9.64
C ILE A 326 -12.26 0.99 -9.11
N ALA A 327 -12.07 1.99 -9.97
CA ALA A 327 -12.14 3.39 -9.58
C ALA A 327 -13.53 3.74 -9.00
N ARG A 328 -14.60 3.26 -9.63
CA ARG A 328 -15.98 3.44 -9.14
C ARG A 328 -16.20 2.78 -7.77
N LEU A 329 -15.69 1.58 -7.55
CA LEU A 329 -15.80 0.87 -6.26
C LEU A 329 -15.03 1.56 -5.13
N LEU A 330 -13.86 2.13 -5.45
CA LEU A 330 -13.08 2.91 -4.50
C LEU A 330 -13.73 4.27 -4.19
N GLY A 331 -14.57 4.77 -5.08
CA GLY A 331 -15.32 6.01 -4.90
C GLY A 331 -14.47 7.27 -4.86
N ASP A 332 -15.14 8.39 -4.63
CA ASP A 332 -14.54 9.72 -4.72
C ASP A 332 -14.27 10.38 -3.37
N THR A 333 -14.55 9.70 -2.28
CA THR A 333 -14.48 10.28 -0.94
C THR A 333 -13.04 10.29 -0.42
N PRO A 334 -12.49 11.47 -0.06
CA PRO A 334 -11.11 11.58 0.42
C PRO A 334 -10.91 10.82 1.74
N ALA A 335 -10.09 9.77 1.72
CA ALA A 335 -9.86 8.90 2.88
C ALA A 335 -9.37 9.66 4.14
N PRO A 336 -8.39 10.58 4.05
CA PRO A 336 -7.93 11.34 5.21
C PRO A 336 -9.02 12.23 5.82
N VAL A 337 -9.88 12.82 4.99
CA VAL A 337 -10.95 13.73 5.46
C VAL A 337 -12.02 12.94 6.20
N ASN A 338 -12.46 11.80 5.66
CA ASN A 338 -13.43 10.93 6.32
C ASN A 338 -12.91 10.36 7.63
N ALA A 339 -11.67 9.86 7.62
CA ALA A 339 -11.04 9.37 8.84
C ALA A 339 -10.96 10.47 9.91
N ALA A 340 -10.58 11.70 9.53
CA ALA A 340 -10.52 12.84 10.43
C ALA A 340 -11.88 13.20 11.04
N LYS A 341 -12.91 13.26 10.21
CA LYS A 341 -14.29 13.53 10.68
C LYS A 341 -14.76 12.52 11.71
N ILE A 342 -14.57 11.22 11.43
CA ILE A 342 -14.96 10.14 12.36
C ILE A 342 -14.20 10.25 13.69
N ILE A 343 -12.89 10.51 13.63
CA ILE A 343 -12.05 10.63 14.82
C ILE A 343 -12.51 11.81 15.68
N VAL A 344 -12.64 13.00 15.09
CA VAL A 344 -12.99 14.24 15.82
C VAL A 344 -14.43 14.20 16.35
N GLN A 345 -15.40 13.74 15.55
CA GLN A 345 -16.79 13.62 16.00
C GLN A 345 -16.94 12.71 17.20
N ASN A 346 -16.24 11.58 17.22
CA ASN A 346 -16.30 10.64 18.34
C ASN A 346 -15.66 11.19 19.63
N ILE A 347 -14.69 12.11 19.53
CA ILE A 347 -14.10 12.80 20.69
C ILE A 347 -15.12 13.82 21.24
N ASN A 348 -15.70 14.65 20.38
CA ASN A 348 -16.64 15.70 20.78
C ASN A 348 -17.89 15.13 21.46
N ASN A 349 -18.44 14.04 20.95
CA ASN A 349 -19.57 13.35 21.57
C ASN A 349 -19.27 12.85 22.99
N GLN A 350 -18.01 12.57 23.34
CA GLN A 350 -17.62 12.18 24.70
C GLN A 350 -17.53 13.38 25.66
N HIS A 351 -17.00 14.51 25.18
CA HIS A 351 -16.90 15.72 26.01
C HIS A 351 -18.29 16.27 26.34
N GLU A 352 -19.26 16.11 25.46
CA GLU A 352 -20.67 16.50 25.74
C GLU A 352 -21.32 15.60 26.81
N VAL A 353 -21.07 14.29 26.78
CA VAL A 353 -21.60 13.33 27.78
C VAL A 353 -20.93 13.51 29.15
N THR A 354 -19.65 13.86 29.21
CA THR A 354 -18.95 14.11 30.50
C THR A 354 -19.26 15.46 31.12
N ASN A 355 -19.73 16.44 30.36
CA ASN A 355 -20.12 17.76 30.86
C ASN A 355 -21.59 17.87 31.27
N THR A 356 -22.35 16.79 31.17
CA THR A 356 -23.81 16.75 31.53
C THR A 356 -24.07 16.10 32.88
N TRP A 357 -23.06 15.90 33.74
CA TRP A 357 -23.21 15.39 35.12
C TRP A 357 -22.60 16.33 36.16
#